data_57ca4add6007cad6361471c776d16825
#
_entry.id   57ca4add6007cad6361471c776d16825
#
_cell.length_a   1.000
_cell.length_b   1.000
_cell.length_c   1.000
_cell.angle_alpha   90.00
_cell.angle_beta   90.00
_cell.angle_gamma   90.00
#
_symmetry.space_group_name_H-M   'P 1'
#
loop_
_entity.id
_entity.type
_entity.pdbx_description
1 polymer ?
#
loop_
_entity_poly.entity_id
_entity_poly.type
_entity_poly.pdbx_seq_one_letter_code
_entity_poly.pdbx_strand_id
1 'polypeptide(L)'
;MLKDTAGHKVWLNKLFPFLSWRREINRDTLKADLTAGITVALVAIPQSLAYAQLAGVPAYFGLYAILVPSLIGALFGSSRLLSTGPVAMTSLLTAASVIPFAHWGTDQFYTTVVLMAFLSGAVQIALGLARMGVLLNFLSHPVLMGFINAAAIIIGLSQLAPLVGLSLRNSEHFLVDIAHILVNMDQMHLASLMFGLSSLMIMLALKRFAPKLPGVLIAVTLATAASYLVGFEAMGGRVVGEVPQGLPGFSLPALDWKTSVELLPMAVVIALVSFMEAMSSCKIIAIKTRTAWDENQELIGQGLAKIAASFNHTMPVSGSFSRSALNLATGAKTGLSSIFTAIAVLLTLLVLTPLLHQLPKPTLAAVIILAVISLLNFKVFREAWSASRRDGIAAATTFIATLLFAPNIQYGILVGMILALVLFLFRTMKPRIVLLGLDENGELQNAERYSLPQFNPKVVAIRFDGQLYFANVNYFEESILYLISNDADIRYVLVDARGINGLDASGVAMLRELVTRLSGNGISLVFYNIKLPVLEVMQRTGLQNDIQEKNIFPSERNALKDIKERLEAESIP
;
A
#
# COMPACT_ATOMS: atom_id res chain seq x y z
N MET A 1 27.16 21.00 -28.18
CA MET A 1 26.60 19.81 -28.87
C MET A 1 26.68 18.49 -28.07
N LEU A 2 27.57 18.30 -27.09
CA LEU A 2 27.67 17.05 -26.32
C LEU A 2 26.73 16.98 -25.07
N LYS A 3 26.16 18.10 -24.59
CA LYS A 3 25.22 18.15 -23.45
C LYS A 3 23.81 17.71 -23.84
N ASP A 4 23.35 17.91 -25.06
CA ASP A 4 21.99 17.57 -25.52
C ASP A 4 21.79 16.07 -25.71
N THR A 5 22.83 15.33 -26.10
CA THR A 5 22.73 13.87 -26.29
C THR A 5 22.64 13.09 -24.99
N ALA A 6 23.19 13.61 -23.89
CA ALA A 6 23.07 13.01 -22.56
C ALA A 6 21.65 13.20 -21.95
N GLY A 7 21.08 14.39 -22.14
CA GLY A 7 19.70 14.68 -21.69
C GLY A 7 18.65 13.83 -22.40
N HIS A 8 18.79 13.68 -23.74
CA HIS A 8 17.86 12.86 -24.53
C HIS A 8 17.94 11.36 -24.19
N LYS A 9 19.12 10.82 -23.91
CA LYS A 9 19.29 9.42 -23.47
C LYS A 9 18.73 9.16 -22.09
N VAL A 10 18.83 10.12 -21.17
CA VAL A 10 18.26 10.01 -19.82
C VAL A 10 16.74 10.00 -19.90
N TRP A 11 16.14 10.87 -20.72
CA TRP A 11 14.69 10.94 -20.89
C TRP A 11 14.12 9.68 -21.56
N LEU A 12 14.77 9.16 -22.62
CA LEU A 12 14.37 7.92 -23.28
C LEU A 12 14.45 6.69 -22.35
N ASN A 13 15.49 6.59 -21.52
CA ASN A 13 15.61 5.50 -20.54
C ASN A 13 14.55 5.61 -19.42
N LYS A 14 14.05 6.81 -19.14
CA LYS A 14 12.97 7.02 -18.18
C LYS A 14 11.62 6.63 -18.76
N LEU A 15 11.35 6.93 -20.04
CA LEU A 15 10.13 6.55 -20.73
C LEU A 15 10.07 5.06 -21.05
N PHE A 16 11.22 4.47 -21.36
CA PHE A 16 11.40 3.08 -21.75
C PHE A 16 12.45 2.40 -20.86
N PRO A 17 12.09 2.03 -19.63
CA PRO A 17 13.03 1.44 -18.66
C PRO A 17 13.74 0.18 -19.17
N PHE A 18 13.10 -0.58 -20.07
CA PHE A 18 13.71 -1.77 -20.68
C PHE A 18 15.02 -1.48 -21.44
N LEU A 19 15.24 -0.26 -21.93
CA LEU A 19 16.49 0.12 -22.56
C LEU A 19 17.69 0.07 -21.61
N SER A 20 17.45 0.20 -20.30
CA SER A 20 18.49 0.15 -19.29
C SER A 20 19.05 -1.28 -19.12
N TRP A 21 18.17 -2.30 -19.02
CA TRP A 21 18.59 -3.68 -18.81
C TRP A 21 18.86 -4.44 -20.13
N ARG A 22 18.41 -3.95 -21.29
CA ARG A 22 18.73 -4.54 -22.60
C ARG A 22 20.24 -4.73 -22.81
N ARG A 23 21.04 -3.81 -22.28
CA ARG A 23 22.50 -3.85 -22.40
C ARG A 23 23.18 -4.92 -21.56
N GLU A 24 22.45 -5.45 -20.56
CA GLU A 24 22.94 -6.48 -19.65
C GLU A 24 22.64 -7.91 -20.18
N ILE A 25 21.98 -8.01 -21.33
CA ILE A 25 21.62 -9.30 -21.93
C ILE A 25 22.89 -9.96 -22.48
N ASN A 26 23.21 -11.10 -21.87
CA ASN A 26 24.27 -12.01 -22.31
C ASN A 26 23.77 -13.47 -22.14
N ARG A 27 24.61 -14.46 -22.49
CA ARG A 27 24.22 -15.87 -22.42
C ARG A 27 23.84 -16.32 -21.01
N ASP A 28 24.47 -15.80 -19.98
CA ASP A 28 24.22 -16.19 -18.60
C ASP A 28 22.94 -15.54 -18.06
N THR A 29 22.70 -14.25 -18.38
CA THR A 29 21.43 -13.59 -18.04
C THR A 29 20.25 -14.23 -18.77
N LEU A 30 20.42 -14.58 -20.05
CA LEU A 30 19.38 -15.26 -20.83
C LEU A 30 18.98 -16.62 -20.23
N LYS A 31 19.97 -17.44 -19.82
CA LYS A 31 19.70 -18.73 -19.15
C LYS A 31 19.01 -18.52 -17.80
N ALA A 32 19.48 -17.58 -17.00
CA ALA A 32 18.91 -17.27 -15.70
C ALA A 32 17.44 -16.81 -15.84
N ASP A 33 17.19 -15.87 -16.75
CA ASP A 33 15.85 -15.31 -16.98
C ASP A 33 14.90 -16.33 -17.60
N LEU A 34 15.37 -17.22 -18.49
CA LEU A 34 14.57 -18.31 -19.04
C LEU A 34 14.15 -19.30 -17.95
N THR A 35 15.11 -19.72 -17.11
CA THR A 35 14.81 -20.63 -15.99
C THR A 35 13.82 -20.01 -15.00
N ALA A 36 14.05 -18.76 -14.66
CA ALA A 36 13.17 -18.02 -13.76
C ALA A 36 11.78 -17.82 -14.39
N GLY A 37 11.70 -17.42 -15.65
CA GLY A 37 10.45 -17.21 -16.36
C GLY A 37 9.59 -18.47 -16.46
N ILE A 38 10.18 -19.61 -16.79
CA ILE A 38 9.48 -20.89 -16.79
C ILE A 38 9.00 -21.24 -15.39
N THR A 39 9.87 -21.12 -14.37
CA THR A 39 9.51 -21.43 -12.98
C THR A 39 8.35 -20.55 -12.48
N VAL A 40 8.36 -19.27 -12.81
CA VAL A 40 7.26 -18.35 -12.48
C VAL A 40 5.99 -18.73 -13.24
N ALA A 41 6.07 -19.09 -14.53
CA ALA A 41 4.91 -19.49 -15.33
C ALA A 41 4.20 -20.73 -14.75
N LEU A 42 4.96 -21.74 -14.31
CA LEU A 42 4.42 -22.95 -13.70
C LEU A 42 3.57 -22.68 -12.45
N VAL A 43 3.89 -21.63 -11.70
CA VAL A 43 3.12 -21.20 -10.54
C VAL A 43 2.01 -20.21 -10.94
N ALA A 44 2.30 -19.32 -11.88
CA ALA A 44 1.39 -18.27 -12.30
C ALA A 44 0.14 -18.80 -13.03
N ILE A 45 0.27 -19.84 -13.86
CA ILE A 45 -0.84 -20.42 -14.63
C ILE A 45 -1.99 -20.84 -13.70
N PRO A 46 -1.81 -21.79 -12.75
CA PRO A 46 -2.91 -22.21 -11.88
C PRO A 46 -3.40 -21.10 -10.95
N GLN A 47 -2.50 -20.24 -10.46
CA GLN A 47 -2.90 -19.09 -9.62
C GLN A 47 -3.79 -18.11 -10.38
N SER A 48 -3.47 -17.82 -11.64
CA SER A 48 -4.25 -16.85 -12.41
C SER A 48 -5.65 -17.37 -12.76
N LEU A 49 -5.79 -18.66 -13.05
CA LEU A 49 -7.09 -19.30 -13.22
C LEU A 49 -7.94 -19.15 -11.95
N ALA A 50 -7.33 -19.41 -10.78
CA ALA A 50 -7.97 -19.26 -9.49
C ALA A 50 -8.38 -17.80 -9.20
N TYR A 51 -7.51 -16.84 -9.47
CA TYR A 51 -7.78 -15.40 -9.23
C TYR A 51 -8.83 -14.83 -10.21
N ALA A 52 -8.94 -15.36 -11.43
CA ALA A 52 -10.03 -15.01 -12.33
C ALA A 52 -11.39 -15.45 -11.75
N GLN A 53 -11.48 -16.65 -11.20
CA GLN A 53 -12.70 -17.11 -10.51
C GLN A 53 -13.03 -16.25 -9.30
N LEU A 54 -12.01 -15.82 -8.54
CA LEU A 54 -12.18 -14.88 -7.42
C LEU A 54 -12.70 -13.52 -7.89
N ALA A 55 -12.29 -13.05 -9.08
CA ALA A 55 -12.79 -11.83 -9.69
C ALA A 55 -14.20 -11.98 -10.28
N GLY A 56 -14.76 -13.19 -10.32
CA GLY A 56 -16.09 -13.46 -10.87
C GLY A 56 -16.12 -13.62 -12.38
N VAL A 57 -14.97 -13.77 -13.01
CA VAL A 57 -14.85 -13.93 -14.45
C VAL A 57 -14.43 -15.37 -14.81
N PRO A 58 -14.63 -15.80 -16.06
CA PRO A 58 -14.17 -17.10 -16.53
C PRO A 58 -12.66 -17.29 -16.27
N ALA A 59 -12.24 -18.51 -15.95
CA ALA A 59 -10.88 -18.82 -15.53
C ALA A 59 -9.83 -18.38 -16.56
N TYR A 60 -10.12 -18.47 -17.87
CA TYR A 60 -9.19 -18.09 -18.93
C TYR A 60 -8.85 -16.58 -18.95
N PHE A 61 -9.70 -15.70 -18.39
CA PHE A 61 -9.35 -14.28 -18.18
C PHE A 61 -8.06 -14.14 -17.38
N GLY A 62 -7.81 -15.05 -16.44
CA GLY A 62 -6.57 -15.06 -15.66
C GLY A 62 -5.33 -15.30 -16.50
N LEU A 63 -5.39 -16.19 -17.49
CA LEU A 63 -4.29 -16.45 -18.41
C LEU A 63 -4.04 -15.23 -19.32
N TYR A 64 -5.09 -14.63 -19.84
CA TYR A 64 -5.01 -13.40 -20.63
C TYR A 64 -4.42 -12.22 -19.83
N ALA A 65 -4.75 -12.15 -18.52
CA ALA A 65 -4.23 -11.14 -17.60
C ALA A 65 -2.74 -11.31 -17.26
N ILE A 66 -2.14 -12.47 -17.53
CA ILE A 66 -0.67 -12.62 -17.47
C ILE A 66 -0.03 -12.26 -18.80
N LEU A 67 -0.61 -12.65 -19.92
CA LEU A 67 0.05 -12.60 -21.22
C LEU A 67 0.55 -11.20 -21.58
N VAL A 68 -0.36 -10.31 -21.97
CA VAL A 68 0.03 -8.96 -22.42
C VAL A 68 0.39 -8.02 -21.26
N PRO A 69 -0.33 -8.02 -20.14
CA PRO A 69 0.04 -7.17 -19.01
C PRO A 69 1.46 -7.42 -18.46
N SER A 70 1.93 -8.69 -18.43
CA SER A 70 3.32 -8.97 -18.01
C SER A 70 4.35 -8.38 -18.94
N LEU A 71 4.10 -8.46 -20.26
CA LEU A 71 4.98 -7.86 -21.25
C LEU A 71 5.06 -6.33 -21.06
N ILE A 72 3.90 -5.68 -20.93
CA ILE A 72 3.84 -4.23 -20.73
C ILE A 72 4.51 -3.83 -19.40
N GLY A 73 4.23 -4.55 -18.32
CA GLY A 73 4.85 -4.33 -17.01
C GLY A 73 6.38 -4.47 -17.08
N ALA A 74 6.92 -5.46 -17.80
CA ALA A 74 8.35 -5.66 -17.98
C ALA A 74 9.02 -4.57 -18.82
N LEU A 75 8.33 -4.02 -19.81
CA LEU A 75 8.87 -3.02 -20.73
C LEU A 75 8.81 -1.59 -20.16
N PHE A 76 7.73 -1.24 -19.49
CA PHE A 76 7.45 0.12 -19.02
C PHE A 76 7.59 0.29 -17.51
N GLY A 77 7.56 -0.79 -16.72
CA GLY A 77 7.80 -0.77 -15.29
C GLY A 77 9.25 -0.42 -14.94
N SER A 78 9.43 0.25 -13.81
CA SER A 78 10.75 0.61 -13.29
C SER A 78 11.46 -0.57 -12.62
N SER A 79 10.70 -1.51 -12.04
CA SER A 79 11.24 -2.69 -11.36
C SER A 79 11.44 -3.86 -12.33
N ARG A 80 12.69 -4.25 -12.52
CA ARG A 80 13.11 -5.26 -13.53
C ARG A 80 12.56 -6.66 -13.28
N LEU A 81 12.33 -7.02 -12.02
CA LEU A 81 11.97 -8.38 -11.61
C LEU A 81 10.55 -8.49 -11.06
N LEU A 82 9.76 -7.42 -11.14
CA LEU A 82 8.37 -7.44 -10.73
C LEU A 82 7.57 -8.32 -11.69
N SER A 83 6.85 -9.30 -11.14
CA SER A 83 5.91 -10.14 -11.90
C SER A 83 4.52 -9.51 -11.87
N THR A 84 4.11 -8.88 -12.97
CA THR A 84 2.79 -8.29 -13.16
C THR A 84 1.79 -9.34 -13.64
N GLY A 85 0.56 -9.30 -13.15
CA GLY A 85 -0.52 -10.21 -13.51
C GLY A 85 -1.65 -10.22 -12.48
N PRO A 86 -2.58 -11.17 -12.53
CA PRO A 86 -3.67 -11.29 -11.56
C PRO A 86 -3.12 -11.56 -10.16
N VAL A 87 -3.74 -10.96 -9.14
CA VAL A 87 -3.43 -11.19 -7.72
C VAL A 87 -4.71 -11.22 -6.91
N ALA A 88 -4.72 -11.95 -5.79
CA ALA A 88 -5.92 -12.22 -5.00
C ALA A 88 -6.66 -10.95 -4.56
N MET A 89 -5.92 -9.95 -4.05
CA MET A 89 -6.50 -8.70 -3.54
C MET A 89 -7.18 -7.88 -4.63
N THR A 90 -6.48 -7.65 -5.74
CA THR A 90 -7.04 -6.89 -6.87
C THR A 90 -8.24 -7.62 -7.48
N SER A 91 -8.18 -8.97 -7.57
CA SER A 91 -9.30 -9.79 -8.08
C SER A 91 -10.54 -9.67 -7.19
N LEU A 92 -10.39 -9.77 -5.87
CA LEU A 92 -11.49 -9.62 -4.93
C LEU A 92 -12.08 -8.20 -4.96
N LEU A 93 -11.22 -7.18 -4.94
CA LEU A 93 -11.66 -5.78 -5.06
C LEU A 93 -12.41 -5.53 -6.35
N THR A 94 -11.97 -6.13 -7.46
CA THR A 94 -12.66 -6.04 -8.74
C THR A 94 -14.07 -6.64 -8.66
N ALA A 95 -14.20 -7.86 -8.14
CA ALA A 95 -15.49 -8.50 -7.93
C ALA A 95 -16.42 -7.65 -7.06
N ALA A 96 -15.94 -7.23 -5.88
CA ALA A 96 -16.70 -6.42 -4.94
C ALA A 96 -17.14 -5.06 -5.53
N SER A 97 -16.30 -4.45 -6.37
CA SER A 97 -16.59 -3.16 -6.99
C SER A 97 -17.60 -3.26 -8.15
N VAL A 98 -17.71 -4.42 -8.81
CA VAL A 98 -18.57 -4.61 -9.98
C VAL A 98 -19.94 -5.21 -9.62
N ILE A 99 -20.03 -6.01 -8.55
CA ILE A 99 -21.30 -6.64 -8.10
C ILE A 99 -22.47 -5.65 -7.99
N PRO A 100 -22.31 -4.39 -7.49
CA PRO A 100 -23.43 -3.44 -7.43
C PRO A 100 -23.97 -2.98 -8.79
N PHE A 101 -23.22 -3.19 -9.88
CA PHE A 101 -23.55 -2.69 -11.22
C PHE A 101 -24.03 -3.78 -12.17
N ALA A 102 -23.66 -5.03 -11.92
CA ALA A 102 -23.99 -6.13 -12.81
C ALA A 102 -24.06 -7.47 -12.05
N HIS A 103 -24.96 -8.34 -12.49
CA HIS A 103 -25.08 -9.66 -11.90
C HIS A 103 -23.90 -10.55 -12.30
N TRP A 104 -23.39 -11.28 -11.33
CA TRP A 104 -22.30 -12.23 -11.49
C TRP A 104 -22.55 -13.23 -12.62
N GLY A 105 -21.57 -13.42 -13.49
CA GLY A 105 -21.65 -14.39 -14.58
C GLY A 105 -22.35 -13.89 -15.84
N THR A 106 -22.77 -12.61 -15.89
CA THR A 106 -23.37 -12.01 -17.09
C THR A 106 -22.31 -11.33 -17.96
N ASP A 107 -22.61 -11.15 -19.24
CA ASP A 107 -21.74 -10.40 -20.15
C ASP A 107 -21.57 -8.94 -19.69
N GLN A 108 -22.60 -8.36 -19.07
CA GLN A 108 -22.52 -7.04 -18.47
C GLN A 108 -21.50 -7.00 -17.33
N PHE A 109 -21.42 -8.05 -16.50
CA PHE A 109 -20.41 -8.16 -15.46
C PHE A 109 -19.01 -8.17 -16.06
N TYR A 110 -18.78 -8.98 -17.09
CA TYR A 110 -17.47 -9.09 -17.72
C TYR A 110 -17.04 -7.78 -18.39
N THR A 111 -17.94 -7.10 -19.08
CA THR A 111 -17.65 -5.80 -19.70
C THR A 111 -17.36 -4.74 -18.65
N THR A 112 -18.04 -4.77 -17.51
CA THR A 112 -17.79 -3.84 -16.38
C THR A 112 -16.44 -4.13 -15.70
N VAL A 113 -16.03 -5.40 -15.59
CA VAL A 113 -14.68 -5.77 -15.10
C VAL A 113 -13.58 -5.24 -16.03
N VAL A 114 -13.78 -5.34 -17.34
CA VAL A 114 -12.86 -4.79 -18.36
C VAL A 114 -12.79 -3.27 -18.26
N LEU A 115 -13.93 -2.60 -18.10
CA LEU A 115 -13.99 -1.15 -17.87
C LEU A 115 -13.24 -0.75 -16.58
N MET A 116 -13.37 -1.53 -15.50
CA MET A 116 -12.65 -1.32 -14.26
C MET A 116 -11.13 -1.42 -14.45
N ALA A 117 -10.66 -2.35 -15.30
CA ALA A 117 -9.24 -2.46 -15.64
C ALA A 117 -8.75 -1.18 -16.34
N PHE A 118 -9.52 -0.66 -17.30
CA PHE A 118 -9.24 0.59 -17.99
C PHE A 118 -9.18 1.78 -17.04
N LEU A 119 -10.23 1.98 -16.25
CA LEU A 119 -10.35 3.12 -15.33
C LEU A 119 -9.24 3.11 -14.26
N SER A 120 -8.99 1.96 -13.62
CA SER A 120 -7.93 1.85 -12.61
C SER A 120 -6.54 2.03 -13.22
N GLY A 121 -6.33 1.60 -14.46
CA GLY A 121 -5.11 1.85 -15.23
C GLY A 121 -4.91 3.33 -15.55
N ALA A 122 -5.96 4.01 -16.04
CA ALA A 122 -5.95 5.43 -16.33
C ALA A 122 -5.64 6.27 -15.08
N VAL A 123 -6.25 5.94 -13.94
CA VAL A 123 -5.98 6.59 -12.65
C VAL A 123 -4.49 6.42 -12.28
N GLN A 124 -3.93 5.22 -12.39
CA GLN A 124 -2.51 5.00 -12.07
C GLN A 124 -1.57 5.79 -12.98
N ILE A 125 -1.85 5.86 -14.27
CA ILE A 125 -1.07 6.68 -15.20
C ILE A 125 -1.17 8.15 -14.82
N ALA A 126 -2.38 8.65 -14.54
CA ALA A 126 -2.58 10.04 -14.11
C ALA A 126 -1.77 10.37 -12.84
N LEU A 127 -1.81 9.49 -11.83
CA LEU A 127 -1.03 9.64 -10.60
C LEU A 127 0.49 9.60 -10.88
N GLY A 128 0.94 8.71 -11.76
CA GLY A 128 2.36 8.61 -12.14
C GLY A 128 2.87 9.85 -12.88
N LEU A 129 2.09 10.36 -13.84
CA LEU A 129 2.40 11.59 -14.60
C LEU A 129 2.37 12.83 -13.70
N ALA A 130 1.42 12.91 -12.77
CA ALA A 130 1.34 13.97 -11.76
C ALA A 130 2.45 13.85 -10.68
N ARG A 131 3.30 12.83 -10.73
CA ARG A 131 4.35 12.53 -9.73
C ARG A 131 3.79 12.37 -8.31
N MET A 132 2.60 11.80 -8.22
CA MET A 132 1.88 11.61 -6.96
C MET A 132 2.16 10.26 -6.29
N GLY A 133 3.24 9.57 -6.64
CA GLY A 133 3.68 8.34 -5.96
C GLY A 133 3.81 8.51 -4.43
N VAL A 134 4.18 9.70 -4.00
CA VAL A 134 4.22 10.10 -2.58
C VAL A 134 2.85 10.00 -1.87
N LEU A 135 1.72 10.18 -2.57
CA LEU A 135 0.38 10.06 -1.97
C LEU A 135 0.10 8.66 -1.41
N LEU A 136 0.80 7.65 -1.90
CA LEU A 136 0.67 6.27 -1.42
C LEU A 136 1.17 6.11 0.03
N ASN A 137 1.99 7.04 0.50
CA ASN A 137 2.40 7.09 1.90
C ASN A 137 1.25 7.46 2.85
N PHE A 138 0.12 8.03 2.34
CA PHE A 138 -1.09 8.28 3.15
C PHE A 138 -1.85 7.00 3.48
N LEU A 139 -1.68 5.94 2.67
CA LEU A 139 -2.19 4.63 3.06
C LEU A 139 -1.20 4.01 4.06
N SER A 140 -1.43 4.25 5.35
CA SER A 140 -0.55 3.78 6.40
C SER A 140 -0.46 2.25 6.41
N HIS A 141 0.73 1.71 6.73
CA HIS A 141 0.95 0.27 6.81
C HIS A 141 -0.04 -0.45 7.73
N PRO A 142 -0.39 0.08 8.94
CA PRO A 142 -1.43 -0.51 9.80
C PRO A 142 -2.80 -0.64 9.14
N VAL A 143 -3.27 0.39 8.44
CA VAL A 143 -4.54 0.38 7.70
C VAL A 143 -4.54 -0.70 6.63
N LEU A 144 -3.49 -0.74 5.81
CA LEU A 144 -3.33 -1.73 4.76
C LEU A 144 -3.35 -3.15 5.33
N MET A 145 -2.63 -3.40 6.42
CA MET A 145 -2.57 -4.73 7.05
C MET A 145 -3.87 -5.11 7.73
N GLY A 146 -4.59 -4.17 8.33
CA GLY A 146 -5.96 -4.38 8.82
C GLY A 146 -6.88 -4.87 7.71
N PHE A 147 -6.87 -4.17 6.57
CA PHE A 147 -7.63 -4.52 5.37
C PHE A 147 -7.23 -5.90 4.80
N ILE A 148 -5.92 -6.17 4.62
CA ILE A 148 -5.42 -7.44 4.08
C ILE A 148 -5.86 -8.62 4.94
N ASN A 149 -5.76 -8.53 6.27
CA ASN A 149 -6.18 -9.62 7.16
C ASN A 149 -7.69 -9.88 7.06
N ALA A 150 -8.53 -8.84 7.04
CA ALA A 150 -9.97 -9.00 6.90
C ALA A 150 -10.33 -9.58 5.52
N ALA A 151 -9.75 -9.05 4.45
CA ALA A 151 -9.98 -9.52 3.10
C ALA A 151 -9.53 -10.98 2.92
N ALA A 152 -8.39 -11.37 3.52
CA ALA A 152 -7.93 -12.76 3.49
C ALA A 152 -8.94 -13.72 4.15
N ILE A 153 -9.55 -13.32 5.27
CA ILE A 153 -10.62 -14.11 5.92
C ILE A 153 -11.84 -14.20 4.99
N ILE A 154 -12.29 -13.09 4.43
CA ILE A 154 -13.45 -13.06 3.53
C ILE A 154 -13.21 -13.94 2.30
N ILE A 155 -12.03 -13.82 1.67
CA ILE A 155 -11.64 -14.64 0.53
C ILE A 155 -11.61 -16.13 0.92
N GLY A 156 -10.95 -16.46 2.04
CA GLY A 156 -10.86 -17.85 2.51
C GLY A 156 -12.23 -18.47 2.75
N LEU A 157 -13.13 -17.75 3.41
CA LEU A 157 -14.49 -18.19 3.68
C LEU A 157 -15.33 -18.30 2.40
N SER A 158 -15.15 -17.40 1.43
CA SER A 158 -15.85 -17.49 0.13
C SER A 158 -15.49 -18.74 -0.67
N GLN A 159 -14.31 -19.34 -0.41
CA GLN A 159 -13.89 -20.56 -1.06
C GLN A 159 -14.51 -21.83 -0.46
N LEU A 160 -15.24 -21.74 0.66
CA LEU A 160 -15.89 -22.90 1.25
C LEU A 160 -16.93 -23.52 0.31
N ALA A 161 -17.76 -22.70 -0.35
CA ALA A 161 -18.78 -23.21 -1.26
C ALA A 161 -18.18 -23.97 -2.47
N PRO A 162 -17.22 -23.42 -3.24
CA PRO A 162 -16.57 -24.19 -4.30
C PRO A 162 -15.85 -25.43 -3.79
N LEU A 163 -15.28 -25.39 -2.58
CA LEU A 163 -14.56 -26.51 -1.98
C LEU A 163 -15.48 -27.70 -1.73
N VAL A 164 -16.69 -27.45 -1.24
CA VAL A 164 -17.71 -28.50 -0.97
C VAL A 164 -18.65 -28.76 -2.15
N GLY A 165 -18.45 -28.09 -3.28
CA GLY A 165 -19.24 -28.25 -4.50
C GLY A 165 -20.60 -27.54 -4.49
N LEU A 166 -20.88 -26.69 -3.49
CA LEU A 166 -22.11 -25.92 -3.42
C LEU A 166 -22.05 -24.67 -4.32
N SER A 167 -23.22 -24.14 -4.70
CA SER A 167 -23.32 -22.83 -5.34
C SER A 167 -23.42 -21.75 -4.27
N LEU A 168 -22.58 -20.72 -4.37
CA LEU A 168 -22.78 -19.50 -3.60
C LEU A 168 -24.08 -18.83 -4.05
N ARG A 169 -24.95 -18.48 -3.09
CA ARG A 169 -25.93 -17.41 -3.29
C ARG A 169 -25.19 -16.12 -2.97
N ASN A 170 -25.05 -15.25 -3.94
CA ASN A 170 -24.48 -13.92 -3.71
C ASN A 170 -25.58 -13.04 -3.13
N SER A 171 -25.75 -13.06 -1.81
CA SER A 171 -26.63 -12.12 -1.10
C SER A 171 -25.90 -10.81 -0.82
N GLU A 172 -26.63 -9.79 -0.41
CA GLU A 172 -26.05 -8.52 0.01
C GLU A 172 -25.29 -8.63 1.35
N HIS A 173 -25.36 -9.80 2.00
CA HIS A 173 -24.77 -10.03 3.32
C HIS A 173 -23.88 -11.27 3.32
N PHE A 174 -22.59 -11.08 3.33
CA PHE A 174 -21.56 -12.12 3.30
C PHE A 174 -21.73 -13.19 4.42
N LEU A 175 -22.05 -12.75 5.65
CA LEU A 175 -22.26 -13.68 6.77
C LEU A 175 -23.48 -14.59 6.57
N VAL A 176 -24.52 -14.10 5.90
CA VAL A 176 -25.71 -14.89 5.55
C VAL A 176 -25.35 -15.96 4.53
N ASP A 177 -24.50 -15.62 3.56
CA ASP A 177 -24.03 -16.59 2.55
C ASP A 177 -23.20 -17.71 3.21
N ILE A 178 -22.34 -17.38 4.16
CA ILE A 178 -21.58 -18.37 4.93
C ILE A 178 -22.50 -19.23 5.80
N ALA A 179 -23.47 -18.63 6.49
CA ALA A 179 -24.46 -19.39 7.27
C ALA A 179 -25.26 -20.34 6.37
N HIS A 180 -25.65 -19.90 5.17
CA HIS A 180 -26.36 -20.72 4.20
C HIS A 180 -25.52 -21.93 3.73
N ILE A 181 -24.21 -21.77 3.53
CA ILE A 181 -23.32 -22.89 3.22
C ILE A 181 -23.32 -23.91 4.35
N LEU A 182 -23.22 -23.45 5.61
CA LEU A 182 -23.19 -24.32 6.79
C LEU A 182 -24.51 -25.07 6.98
N VAL A 183 -25.65 -24.42 6.71
CA VAL A 183 -26.97 -25.04 6.81
C VAL A 183 -27.20 -26.09 5.72
N ASN A 184 -26.65 -25.88 4.51
CA ASN A 184 -26.85 -26.81 3.39
C ASN A 184 -25.65 -27.78 3.19
N MET A 185 -24.90 -28.05 4.24
CA MET A 185 -23.79 -29.02 4.21
C MET A 185 -24.24 -30.46 3.89
N ASP A 186 -25.52 -30.77 4.09
CA ASP A 186 -26.16 -32.05 3.66
C ASP A 186 -26.17 -32.24 2.13
N GLN A 187 -26.17 -31.14 1.37
CA GLN A 187 -26.14 -31.12 -0.09
C GLN A 187 -24.70 -31.06 -0.66
N MET A 188 -23.68 -31.24 0.18
CA MET A 188 -22.30 -31.18 -0.26
C MET A 188 -22.00 -32.29 -1.29
N HIS A 189 -21.25 -31.95 -2.31
CA HIS A 189 -20.75 -32.93 -3.28
C HIS A 189 -19.45 -33.58 -2.76
N LEU A 190 -19.54 -34.81 -2.25
CA LEU A 190 -18.42 -35.48 -1.57
C LEU A 190 -17.16 -35.57 -2.43
N ALA A 191 -17.31 -35.84 -3.74
CA ALA A 191 -16.16 -35.85 -4.64
C ALA A 191 -15.47 -34.49 -4.74
N SER A 192 -16.23 -33.38 -4.75
CA SER A 192 -15.66 -32.04 -4.73
C SER A 192 -14.84 -31.80 -3.46
N LEU A 193 -15.37 -32.16 -2.31
CA LEU A 193 -14.65 -32.06 -1.05
C LEU A 193 -13.34 -32.86 -1.05
N MET A 194 -13.39 -34.10 -1.58
CA MET A 194 -12.20 -34.96 -1.71
C MET A 194 -11.13 -34.34 -2.61
N PHE A 195 -11.51 -33.81 -3.78
CA PHE A 195 -10.58 -33.11 -4.67
C PHE A 195 -9.98 -31.85 -4.03
N GLY A 196 -10.79 -31.06 -3.34
CA GLY A 196 -10.33 -29.86 -2.66
C GLY A 196 -9.39 -30.16 -1.51
N LEU A 197 -9.77 -31.08 -0.61
CA LEU A 197 -8.95 -31.44 0.57
C LEU A 197 -7.66 -32.14 0.16
N SER A 198 -7.73 -33.11 -0.80
CA SER A 198 -6.52 -33.78 -1.29
C SER A 198 -5.55 -32.82 -1.93
N SER A 199 -6.03 -31.87 -2.74
CA SER A 199 -5.22 -30.81 -3.32
C SER A 199 -4.57 -29.95 -2.24
N LEU A 200 -5.31 -29.53 -1.21
CA LEU A 200 -4.79 -28.75 -0.10
C LEU A 200 -3.72 -29.53 0.68
N MET A 201 -3.99 -30.82 0.98
CA MET A 201 -3.04 -31.69 1.68
C MET A 201 -1.75 -31.91 0.88
N ILE A 202 -1.86 -32.17 -0.43
CA ILE A 202 -0.68 -32.31 -1.31
C ILE A 202 0.15 -31.02 -1.28
N MET A 203 -0.47 -29.85 -1.44
CA MET A 203 0.24 -28.58 -1.42
C MET A 203 0.91 -28.31 -0.08
N LEU A 204 0.24 -28.58 1.05
CA LEU A 204 0.81 -28.43 2.40
C LEU A 204 1.94 -29.43 2.66
N ALA A 205 1.78 -30.68 2.26
CA ALA A 205 2.80 -31.72 2.37
C ALA A 205 4.07 -31.33 1.58
N LEU A 206 3.90 -30.93 0.31
CA LEU A 206 5.02 -30.48 -0.51
C LEU A 206 5.69 -29.22 0.07
N LYS A 207 4.93 -28.25 0.57
CA LYS A 207 5.48 -27.08 1.25
C LYS A 207 6.33 -27.45 2.49
N ARG A 208 5.95 -28.52 3.20
CA ARG A 208 6.64 -28.98 4.43
C ARG A 208 7.83 -29.89 4.14
N PHE A 209 7.69 -30.85 3.23
CA PHE A 209 8.66 -31.94 3.01
C PHE A 209 9.54 -31.72 1.77
N ALA A 210 9.04 -31.00 0.76
CA ALA A 210 9.75 -30.74 -0.50
C ALA A 210 9.56 -29.28 -1.00
N PRO A 211 10.01 -28.27 -0.24
CA PRO A 211 9.73 -26.86 -0.53
C PRO A 211 10.33 -26.35 -1.86
N LYS A 212 11.24 -27.11 -2.46
CA LYS A 212 11.82 -26.80 -3.77
C LYS A 212 10.91 -27.19 -4.95
N LEU A 213 9.92 -28.05 -4.72
CA LEU A 213 8.99 -28.47 -5.77
C LEU A 213 7.83 -27.48 -5.89
N PRO A 214 7.32 -27.23 -7.11
CA PRO A 214 6.17 -26.35 -7.33
C PRO A 214 4.86 -27.03 -6.90
N GLY A 215 4.59 -27.01 -5.59
CA GLY A 215 3.49 -27.77 -4.97
C GLY A 215 2.12 -27.48 -5.56
N VAL A 216 1.85 -26.22 -5.95
CA VAL A 216 0.58 -25.82 -6.60
C VAL A 216 0.44 -26.50 -7.96
N LEU A 217 1.49 -26.49 -8.79
CA LEU A 217 1.47 -27.13 -10.10
C LEU A 217 1.24 -28.64 -9.97
N ILE A 218 1.97 -29.30 -9.07
CA ILE A 218 1.86 -30.74 -8.86
C ILE A 218 0.43 -31.13 -8.43
N ALA A 219 -0.13 -30.39 -7.43
CA ALA A 219 -1.48 -30.63 -6.96
C ALA A 219 -2.52 -30.44 -8.09
N VAL A 220 -2.40 -29.38 -8.87
CA VAL A 220 -3.28 -29.08 -10.01
C VAL A 220 -3.16 -30.16 -11.09
N THR A 221 -1.96 -30.55 -11.48
CA THR A 221 -1.74 -31.58 -12.50
C THR A 221 -2.30 -32.92 -12.07
N LEU A 222 -2.04 -33.35 -10.83
CA LEU A 222 -2.56 -34.61 -10.28
C LEU A 222 -4.09 -34.58 -10.17
N ALA A 223 -4.67 -33.49 -9.70
CA ALA A 223 -6.12 -33.33 -9.60
C ALA A 223 -6.79 -33.33 -10.98
N THR A 224 -6.19 -32.65 -11.97
CA THR A 224 -6.71 -32.65 -13.35
C THR A 224 -6.67 -34.04 -13.97
N ALA A 225 -5.55 -34.76 -13.82
CA ALA A 225 -5.42 -36.12 -14.30
C ALA A 225 -6.43 -37.07 -13.61
N ALA A 226 -6.54 -36.98 -12.29
CA ALA A 226 -7.53 -37.77 -11.53
C ALA A 226 -8.97 -37.43 -11.95
N SER A 227 -9.30 -36.16 -12.15
CA SER A 227 -10.60 -35.67 -12.61
C SER A 227 -10.99 -36.31 -13.96
N TYR A 228 -10.04 -36.32 -14.90
CA TYR A 228 -10.24 -36.95 -16.21
C TYR A 228 -10.46 -38.45 -16.10
N LEU A 229 -9.62 -39.17 -15.33
CA LEU A 229 -9.68 -40.62 -15.19
C LEU A 229 -10.94 -41.12 -14.48
N VAL A 230 -11.40 -40.36 -13.46
CA VAL A 230 -12.60 -40.75 -12.67
C VAL A 230 -13.89 -40.25 -13.33
N GLY A 231 -13.83 -39.36 -14.30
CA GLY A 231 -15.00 -38.72 -14.89
C GLY A 231 -15.72 -37.77 -13.93
N PHE A 232 -14.96 -36.93 -13.22
CA PHE A 232 -15.47 -36.05 -12.17
C PHE A 232 -16.63 -35.15 -12.64
N GLU A 233 -16.57 -34.63 -13.87
CA GLU A 233 -17.63 -33.84 -14.48
C GLU A 233 -18.93 -34.65 -14.69
N ALA A 234 -18.79 -35.90 -15.15
CA ALA A 234 -19.93 -36.82 -15.31
C ALA A 234 -20.58 -37.18 -13.97
N MET A 235 -19.83 -37.11 -12.86
CA MET A 235 -20.34 -37.30 -11.50
C MET A 235 -21.02 -36.05 -10.93
N GLY A 236 -21.19 -34.99 -11.72
CA GLY A 236 -21.77 -33.72 -11.28
C GLY A 236 -20.74 -32.74 -10.68
N GLY A 237 -19.45 -33.05 -10.72
CA GLY A 237 -18.39 -32.17 -10.24
C GLY A 237 -18.19 -30.99 -11.18
N ARG A 238 -17.87 -29.81 -10.60
CA ARG A 238 -17.64 -28.59 -11.37
C ARG A 238 -16.18 -28.50 -11.79
N VAL A 239 -15.97 -28.41 -13.11
CA VAL A 239 -14.65 -28.17 -13.73
C VAL A 239 -14.52 -26.73 -14.25
N VAL A 240 -13.32 -26.33 -14.66
CA VAL A 240 -13.06 -25.03 -15.29
C VAL A 240 -13.88 -24.85 -16.57
N GLY A 241 -14.02 -25.94 -17.33
CA GLY A 241 -14.75 -25.93 -18.59
C GLY A 241 -13.89 -25.45 -19.77
N GLU A 242 -14.55 -25.11 -20.87
CA GLU A 242 -13.87 -24.71 -22.10
C GLU A 242 -13.02 -23.46 -21.91
N VAL A 243 -11.75 -23.58 -22.25
CA VAL A 243 -10.78 -22.48 -22.32
C VAL A 243 -10.53 -22.20 -23.81
N PRO A 244 -10.88 -21.02 -24.32
CA PRO A 244 -10.64 -20.67 -25.71
C PRO A 244 -9.17 -20.86 -26.09
N GLN A 245 -8.92 -21.53 -27.20
CA GLN A 245 -7.57 -21.67 -27.74
C GLN A 245 -7.15 -20.39 -28.46
N GLY A 246 -5.91 -19.98 -28.24
CA GLY A 246 -5.32 -18.86 -28.98
C GLY A 246 -5.19 -17.58 -28.18
N LEU A 247 -4.88 -16.52 -28.90
CA LEU A 247 -4.69 -15.18 -28.34
C LEU A 247 -6.04 -14.54 -27.99
N PRO A 248 -6.09 -13.73 -26.92
CA PRO A 248 -7.26 -12.91 -26.62
C PRO A 248 -7.57 -11.98 -27.79
N GLY A 249 -8.84 -11.80 -28.08
CA GLY A 249 -9.29 -10.80 -29.05
C GLY A 249 -8.91 -9.40 -28.56
N PHE A 250 -8.53 -8.52 -29.50
CA PHE A 250 -8.28 -7.12 -29.20
C PHE A 250 -9.55 -6.32 -29.48
N SER A 251 -10.08 -5.64 -28.48
CA SER A 251 -11.17 -4.69 -28.67
C SER A 251 -11.09 -3.54 -27.68
N LEU A 252 -11.76 -2.44 -28.04
CA LEU A 252 -11.88 -1.29 -27.16
C LEU A 252 -12.85 -1.63 -26.01
N PRO A 253 -12.52 -1.27 -24.76
CA PRO A 253 -13.48 -1.38 -23.65
C PRO A 253 -14.71 -0.52 -23.96
N ALA A 254 -15.89 -1.04 -23.64
CA ALA A 254 -17.13 -0.29 -23.76
C ALA A 254 -17.14 0.85 -22.74
N LEU A 255 -16.91 2.09 -23.21
CA LEU A 255 -16.89 3.28 -22.39
C LEU A 255 -18.31 3.86 -22.29
N ASP A 256 -19.08 3.41 -21.28
CA ASP A 256 -20.31 4.11 -20.89
C ASP A 256 -19.95 5.19 -19.86
N TRP A 257 -20.30 6.44 -20.18
CA TRP A 257 -19.94 7.60 -19.34
C TRP A 257 -20.55 7.51 -17.95
N LYS A 258 -21.83 7.13 -17.84
CA LYS A 258 -22.55 7.04 -16.58
C LYS A 258 -21.88 5.99 -15.66
N THR A 259 -21.73 4.79 -16.15
CA THR A 259 -21.10 3.68 -15.45
C THR A 259 -19.64 4.01 -15.10
N SER A 260 -18.91 4.69 -16.01
CA SER A 260 -17.52 5.09 -15.75
C SER A 260 -17.38 6.06 -14.57
N VAL A 261 -18.28 7.06 -14.48
CA VAL A 261 -18.27 8.04 -13.37
C VAL A 261 -18.64 7.36 -12.05
N GLU A 262 -19.61 6.47 -12.04
CA GLU A 262 -20.05 5.73 -10.86
C GLU A 262 -18.96 4.75 -10.36
N LEU A 263 -18.19 4.15 -11.27
CA LEU A 263 -17.08 3.24 -10.95
C LEU A 263 -15.78 3.96 -10.54
N LEU A 264 -15.63 5.24 -10.85
CA LEU A 264 -14.37 5.97 -10.65
C LEU A 264 -13.83 5.92 -9.21
N PRO A 265 -14.66 6.09 -8.16
CA PRO A 265 -14.18 5.97 -6.78
C PRO A 265 -13.55 4.59 -6.50
N MET A 266 -14.16 3.53 -7.01
CA MET A 266 -13.66 2.17 -6.85
C MET A 266 -12.41 1.91 -7.69
N ALA A 267 -12.34 2.50 -8.88
CA ALA A 267 -11.13 2.46 -9.71
C ALA A 267 -9.94 3.12 -9.02
N VAL A 268 -10.16 4.23 -8.30
CA VAL A 268 -9.13 4.87 -7.46
C VAL A 268 -8.66 3.92 -6.35
N VAL A 269 -9.59 3.27 -5.64
CA VAL A 269 -9.24 2.31 -4.58
C VAL A 269 -8.41 1.14 -5.15
N ILE A 270 -8.84 0.55 -6.27
CA ILE A 270 -8.11 -0.53 -6.93
C ILE A 270 -6.73 -0.04 -7.39
N ALA A 271 -6.64 1.17 -7.96
CA ALA A 271 -5.37 1.76 -8.38
C ALA A 271 -4.39 1.89 -7.21
N LEU A 272 -4.84 2.43 -6.08
CA LEU A 272 -4.02 2.64 -4.89
C LEU A 272 -3.60 1.31 -4.24
N VAL A 273 -4.55 0.41 -3.97
CA VAL A 273 -4.28 -0.88 -3.31
C VAL A 273 -3.37 -1.75 -4.16
N SER A 274 -3.65 -1.90 -5.45
CA SER A 274 -2.83 -2.70 -6.35
C SER A 274 -1.42 -2.14 -6.49
N PHE A 275 -1.24 -0.82 -6.47
CA PHE A 275 0.08 -0.23 -6.51
C PHE A 275 0.85 -0.42 -5.19
N MET A 276 0.19 -0.31 -4.04
CA MET A 276 0.81 -0.61 -2.74
C MET A 276 1.37 -2.03 -2.68
N GLU A 277 0.64 -3.00 -3.22
CA GLU A 277 1.08 -4.40 -3.33
C GLU A 277 2.31 -4.52 -4.22
N ALA A 278 2.30 -3.90 -5.39
CA ALA A 278 3.43 -3.84 -6.32
C ALA A 278 4.64 -3.13 -5.69
N MET A 279 4.44 -1.98 -5.04
CA MET A 279 5.47 -1.17 -4.40
C MET A 279 6.23 -1.95 -3.32
N SER A 280 5.51 -2.73 -2.49
CA SER A 280 6.14 -3.56 -1.46
C SER A 280 7.13 -4.56 -2.07
N SER A 281 6.76 -5.18 -3.20
CA SER A 281 7.64 -6.08 -3.95
C SER A 281 8.83 -5.35 -4.56
N CYS A 282 8.58 -4.19 -5.18
CA CYS A 282 9.62 -3.37 -5.82
C CYS A 282 10.68 -2.91 -4.82
N LYS A 283 10.28 -2.46 -3.62
CA LYS A 283 11.21 -2.06 -2.55
C LYS A 283 12.12 -3.21 -2.13
N ILE A 284 11.57 -4.40 -1.92
CA ILE A 284 12.36 -5.59 -1.56
C ILE A 284 13.32 -5.98 -2.67
N ILE A 285 12.86 -5.97 -3.92
CA ILE A 285 13.71 -6.25 -5.09
C ILE A 285 14.85 -5.23 -5.16
N ALA A 286 14.54 -3.93 -5.11
CA ALA A 286 15.50 -2.84 -5.19
C ALA A 286 16.60 -2.96 -4.12
N ILE A 287 16.23 -3.27 -2.86
CA ILE A 287 17.18 -3.48 -1.77
C ILE A 287 18.07 -4.71 -2.05
N LYS A 288 17.49 -5.86 -2.44
CA LYS A 288 18.23 -7.10 -2.65
C LYS A 288 19.12 -7.06 -3.88
N THR A 289 18.69 -6.39 -4.94
CA THR A 289 19.45 -6.28 -6.20
C THR A 289 20.33 -5.04 -6.25
N ARG A 290 20.19 -4.12 -5.27
CA ARG A 290 20.87 -2.81 -5.24
C ARG A 290 20.64 -2.00 -6.51
N THR A 291 19.43 -2.06 -7.06
CA THR A 291 19.03 -1.32 -8.26
C THR A 291 18.17 -0.12 -7.89
N ALA A 292 18.30 0.97 -8.65
CA ALA A 292 17.42 2.12 -8.49
C ALA A 292 15.99 1.77 -8.94
N TRP A 293 15.00 2.32 -8.26
CA TRP A 293 13.58 2.16 -8.54
C TRP A 293 12.87 3.51 -8.47
N ASP A 294 12.05 3.82 -9.49
CA ASP A 294 11.27 5.05 -9.59
C ASP A 294 9.78 4.71 -9.41
N GLU A 295 9.19 5.22 -8.31
CA GLU A 295 7.79 4.95 -7.95
C GLU A 295 6.80 5.47 -9.01
N ASN A 296 7.07 6.64 -9.58
CA ASN A 296 6.16 7.26 -10.55
C ASN A 296 6.20 6.52 -11.89
N GLN A 297 7.39 6.10 -12.31
CA GLN A 297 7.54 5.28 -13.51
C GLN A 297 6.88 3.90 -13.34
N GLU A 298 6.96 3.31 -12.14
CA GLU A 298 6.27 2.05 -11.84
C GLU A 298 4.74 2.22 -11.88
N LEU A 299 4.19 3.33 -11.36
CA LEU A 299 2.77 3.69 -11.50
C LEU A 299 2.33 3.72 -12.96
N ILE A 300 3.13 4.36 -13.83
CA ILE A 300 2.86 4.42 -15.27
C ILE A 300 2.92 3.00 -15.86
N GLY A 301 3.93 2.21 -15.55
CA GLY A 301 4.08 0.84 -16.04
C GLY A 301 2.93 -0.07 -15.66
N GLN A 302 2.52 -0.04 -14.38
CA GLN A 302 1.37 -0.83 -13.89
C GLN A 302 0.05 -0.32 -14.45
N GLY A 303 -0.11 1.00 -14.63
CA GLY A 303 -1.27 1.58 -15.29
C GLY A 303 -1.39 1.17 -16.74
N LEU A 304 -0.29 1.21 -17.51
CA LEU A 304 -0.24 0.73 -18.89
C LEU A 304 -0.55 -0.77 -18.98
N ALA A 305 -0.06 -1.58 -18.03
CA ALA A 305 -0.38 -3.00 -17.96
C ALA A 305 -1.88 -3.25 -17.77
N LYS A 306 -2.57 -2.45 -16.93
CA LYS A 306 -4.03 -2.53 -16.73
C LYS A 306 -4.80 -2.08 -17.96
N ILE A 307 -4.37 -1.01 -18.62
CA ILE A 307 -4.98 -0.60 -19.89
C ILE A 307 -4.81 -1.69 -20.94
N ALA A 308 -3.63 -2.28 -21.05
CA ALA A 308 -3.42 -3.41 -21.96
C ALA A 308 -4.30 -4.62 -21.58
N ALA A 309 -4.52 -4.88 -20.29
CA ALA A 309 -5.47 -5.89 -19.82
C ALA A 309 -6.89 -5.61 -20.33
N SER A 310 -7.34 -4.36 -20.29
CA SER A 310 -8.68 -3.98 -20.76
C SER A 310 -8.85 -4.20 -22.27
N PHE A 311 -7.83 -3.91 -23.07
CA PHE A 311 -7.87 -4.18 -24.53
C PHE A 311 -7.85 -5.67 -24.87
N ASN A 312 -7.39 -6.51 -23.96
CA ASN A 312 -7.40 -7.97 -24.10
C ASN A 312 -8.60 -8.62 -23.39
N HIS A 313 -9.65 -7.88 -23.12
CA HIS A 313 -10.85 -8.36 -22.43
C HIS A 313 -10.53 -9.11 -21.14
N THR A 314 -9.71 -8.54 -20.28
CA THR A 314 -9.41 -9.17 -18.99
C THR A 314 -9.50 -8.18 -17.83
N MET A 315 -9.27 -8.69 -16.62
CA MET A 315 -9.46 -7.99 -15.36
C MET A 315 -8.25 -7.11 -14.97
N PRO A 316 -8.40 -6.19 -14.00
CA PRO A 316 -7.30 -5.42 -13.43
C PRO A 316 -6.18 -6.32 -12.90
N VAL A 317 -4.94 -5.93 -13.16
CA VAL A 317 -3.72 -6.65 -12.75
C VAL A 317 -2.91 -5.86 -11.73
N SER A 318 -1.95 -6.52 -11.08
CA SER A 318 -1.01 -5.89 -10.13
C SER A 318 0.32 -6.64 -10.11
N GLY A 319 1.33 -6.03 -9.47
CA GLY A 319 2.58 -6.71 -9.16
C GLY A 319 2.39 -7.76 -8.06
N SER A 320 2.69 -9.00 -8.34
CA SER A 320 2.55 -10.10 -7.38
C SER A 320 3.77 -10.24 -6.49
N PHE A 321 3.57 -10.16 -5.17
CA PHE A 321 4.64 -10.37 -4.20
C PHE A 321 5.27 -11.77 -4.29
N SER A 322 4.44 -12.83 -4.29
CA SER A 322 4.93 -14.22 -4.29
C SER A 322 5.66 -14.59 -5.56
N ARG A 323 5.13 -14.21 -6.73
CA ARG A 323 5.78 -14.47 -8.03
C ARG A 323 7.06 -13.65 -8.20
N SER A 324 7.08 -12.41 -7.74
CA SER A 324 8.29 -11.57 -7.79
C SER A 324 9.37 -12.09 -6.86
N ALA A 325 9.01 -12.57 -5.67
CA ALA A 325 9.94 -13.23 -4.76
C ALA A 325 10.52 -14.52 -5.36
N LEU A 326 9.68 -15.31 -6.04
CA LEU A 326 10.12 -16.51 -6.76
C LEU A 326 11.06 -16.16 -7.92
N ASN A 327 10.70 -15.15 -8.72
CA ASN A 327 11.52 -14.63 -9.82
C ASN A 327 12.93 -14.24 -9.33
N LEU A 328 12.99 -13.52 -8.22
CA LEU A 328 14.25 -13.15 -7.58
C LEU A 328 15.00 -14.37 -7.02
N ALA A 329 14.31 -15.30 -6.36
CA ALA A 329 14.91 -16.50 -5.74
C ALA A 329 15.49 -17.47 -6.78
N THR A 330 14.88 -17.55 -7.96
CA THR A 330 15.36 -18.37 -9.08
C THR A 330 16.49 -17.71 -9.88
N GLY A 331 16.90 -16.51 -9.48
CA GLY A 331 18.08 -15.85 -10.02
C GLY A 331 17.83 -15.03 -11.27
N ALA A 332 16.60 -14.59 -11.53
CA ALA A 332 16.30 -13.65 -12.61
C ALA A 332 17.18 -12.40 -12.51
N LYS A 333 17.58 -11.88 -13.67
CA LYS A 333 18.47 -10.71 -13.80
C LYS A 333 17.76 -9.51 -14.42
N THR A 334 16.87 -9.75 -15.39
CA THR A 334 16.26 -8.68 -16.19
C THR A 334 14.75 -8.92 -16.36
N GLY A 335 14.06 -7.97 -17.00
CA GLY A 335 12.65 -8.10 -17.37
C GLY A 335 12.37 -9.21 -18.39
N LEU A 336 13.40 -9.82 -19.00
CA LEU A 336 13.22 -10.98 -19.87
C LEU A 336 12.57 -12.16 -19.18
N SER A 337 12.76 -12.32 -17.87
CA SER A 337 12.08 -13.38 -17.11
C SER A 337 10.55 -13.28 -17.20
N SER A 338 10.00 -12.06 -17.12
CA SER A 338 8.55 -11.84 -17.31
C SER A 338 8.11 -12.05 -18.76
N ILE A 339 8.96 -11.74 -19.73
CA ILE A 339 8.71 -12.03 -21.15
C ILE A 339 8.67 -13.56 -21.37
N PHE A 340 9.61 -14.32 -20.82
CA PHE A 340 9.58 -15.78 -20.88
C PHE A 340 8.38 -16.38 -20.15
N THR A 341 7.95 -15.78 -19.03
CA THR A 341 6.69 -16.15 -18.37
C THR A 341 5.51 -15.98 -19.32
N ALA A 342 5.39 -14.84 -19.99
CA ALA A 342 4.33 -14.59 -20.97
C ALA A 342 4.36 -15.58 -22.16
N ILE A 343 5.55 -15.90 -22.68
CA ILE A 343 5.72 -16.89 -23.74
C ILE A 343 5.27 -18.29 -23.27
N ALA A 344 5.63 -18.70 -22.05
CA ALA A 344 5.20 -19.99 -21.50
C ALA A 344 3.67 -20.06 -21.32
N VAL A 345 3.03 -18.95 -20.89
CA VAL A 345 1.56 -18.84 -20.81
C VAL A 345 0.95 -18.89 -22.22
N LEU A 346 1.54 -18.23 -23.19
CA LEU A 346 1.09 -18.29 -24.59
C LEU A 346 1.12 -19.73 -25.12
N LEU A 347 2.21 -20.46 -24.87
CA LEU A 347 2.31 -21.87 -25.27
C LEU A 347 1.24 -22.70 -24.57
N THR A 348 0.94 -22.42 -23.31
CA THR A 348 -0.16 -23.07 -22.58
C THR A 348 -1.51 -22.80 -23.25
N LEU A 349 -1.79 -21.56 -23.65
CA LEU A 349 -3.02 -21.18 -24.35
C LEU A 349 -3.15 -21.81 -25.75
N LEU A 350 -2.04 -22.06 -26.43
CA LEU A 350 -2.05 -22.66 -27.75
C LEU A 350 -2.17 -24.19 -27.73
N VAL A 351 -1.56 -24.86 -26.73
CA VAL A 351 -1.37 -26.31 -26.75
C VAL A 351 -2.05 -27.01 -25.57
N LEU A 352 -2.03 -26.43 -24.36
CA LEU A 352 -2.43 -27.11 -23.13
C LEU A 352 -3.86 -26.79 -22.67
N THR A 353 -4.60 -25.94 -23.38
CA THR A 353 -6.00 -25.58 -23.05
C THR A 353 -6.92 -26.79 -22.91
N PRO A 354 -6.86 -27.84 -23.73
CA PRO A 354 -7.72 -29.02 -23.55
C PRO A 354 -7.50 -29.72 -22.20
N LEU A 355 -6.26 -29.70 -21.69
CA LEU A 355 -5.94 -30.30 -20.39
C LEU A 355 -6.52 -29.47 -19.24
N LEU A 356 -6.65 -28.15 -19.41
CA LEU A 356 -7.22 -27.27 -18.39
C LEU A 356 -8.73 -27.40 -18.25
N HIS A 357 -9.45 -27.93 -19.26
CA HIS A 357 -10.89 -28.13 -19.21
C HIS A 357 -11.30 -28.95 -17.99
N GLN A 358 -10.61 -30.06 -17.74
CA GLN A 358 -10.93 -31.02 -16.67
C GLN A 358 -10.43 -30.60 -15.28
N LEU A 359 -9.88 -29.43 -15.13
CA LEU A 359 -9.38 -28.91 -13.84
C LEU A 359 -10.54 -28.68 -12.86
N PRO A 360 -10.58 -29.37 -11.70
CA PRO A 360 -11.67 -29.22 -10.73
C PRO A 360 -11.66 -27.81 -10.08
N LYS A 361 -12.84 -27.17 -10.01
CA LYS A 361 -12.99 -25.90 -9.26
C LYS A 361 -12.65 -26.03 -7.78
N PRO A 362 -12.95 -27.15 -7.07
CA PRO A 362 -12.48 -27.36 -5.70
C PRO A 362 -10.96 -27.30 -5.53
N THR A 363 -10.19 -27.77 -6.52
CA THR A 363 -8.73 -27.66 -6.51
C THR A 363 -8.28 -26.20 -6.60
N LEU A 364 -8.92 -25.38 -7.44
CA LEU A 364 -8.64 -23.94 -7.51
C LEU A 364 -9.02 -23.21 -6.20
N ALA A 365 -10.13 -23.62 -5.57
CA ALA A 365 -10.50 -23.10 -4.25
C ALA A 365 -9.42 -23.43 -3.21
N ALA A 366 -8.86 -24.64 -3.21
CA ALA A 366 -7.75 -25.01 -2.33
C ALA A 366 -6.48 -24.16 -2.59
N VAL A 367 -6.18 -23.85 -3.86
CA VAL A 367 -5.07 -22.94 -4.24
C VAL A 367 -5.29 -21.55 -3.67
N ILE A 368 -6.52 -21.00 -3.76
CA ILE A 368 -6.86 -19.68 -3.21
C ILE A 368 -6.73 -19.70 -1.68
N ILE A 369 -7.29 -20.71 -1.01
CA ILE A 369 -7.21 -20.86 0.45
C ILE A 369 -5.74 -20.84 0.90
N LEU A 370 -4.87 -21.62 0.26
CA LEU A 370 -3.46 -21.67 0.59
C LEU A 370 -2.76 -20.30 0.39
N ALA A 371 -3.11 -19.61 -0.68
CA ALA A 371 -2.56 -18.27 -0.96
C ALA A 371 -2.97 -17.26 0.11
N VAL A 372 -4.26 -17.20 0.47
CA VAL A 372 -4.78 -16.18 1.42
C VAL A 372 -4.38 -16.47 2.86
N ILE A 373 -4.23 -17.72 3.27
CA ILE A 373 -3.69 -18.09 4.59
C ILE A 373 -2.29 -17.48 4.78
N SER A 374 -1.48 -17.41 3.72
CA SER A 374 -0.15 -16.81 3.78
C SER A 374 -0.16 -15.28 3.95
N LEU A 375 -1.29 -14.61 3.73
CA LEU A 375 -1.49 -13.17 3.93
C LEU A 375 -1.88 -12.82 5.37
N LEU A 376 -2.40 -13.79 6.13
CA LEU A 376 -2.82 -13.58 7.52
C LEU A 376 -1.62 -13.29 8.41
N ASN A 377 -1.59 -12.11 8.99
CA ASN A 377 -0.56 -11.68 9.93
C ASN A 377 -1.16 -10.84 11.06
N PHE A 378 -1.62 -11.51 12.11
CA PHE A 378 -2.20 -10.84 13.29
C PHE A 378 -1.17 -10.18 14.21
N LYS A 379 0.14 -10.48 14.05
CA LYS A 379 1.19 -9.82 14.85
C LYS A 379 1.24 -8.32 14.59
N VAL A 380 0.89 -7.90 13.37
CA VAL A 380 0.87 -6.48 12.98
C VAL A 380 -0.05 -5.63 13.87
N PHE A 381 -1.18 -6.16 14.33
CA PHE A 381 -2.07 -5.43 15.26
C PHE A 381 -1.37 -5.12 16.59
N ARG A 382 -0.65 -6.09 17.14
CA ARG A 382 0.13 -5.93 18.37
C ARG A 382 1.29 -4.96 18.16
N GLU A 383 2.00 -5.07 17.06
CA GLU A 383 3.12 -4.19 16.68
C GLU A 383 2.63 -2.75 16.47
N ALA A 384 1.54 -2.55 15.74
CA ALA A 384 0.93 -1.24 15.54
C ALA A 384 0.49 -0.62 16.87
N TRP A 385 -0.15 -1.40 17.75
CA TRP A 385 -0.58 -0.94 19.06
C TRP A 385 0.58 -0.56 19.97
N SER A 386 1.66 -1.34 19.95
CA SER A 386 2.86 -1.06 20.76
C SER A 386 3.63 0.16 20.25
N ALA A 387 3.64 0.40 18.93
CA ALA A 387 4.28 1.56 18.34
C ALA A 387 3.47 2.84 18.58
N SER A 388 2.15 2.78 18.36
CA SER A 388 1.22 3.89 18.54
C SER A 388 -0.20 3.37 18.73
N ARG A 389 -0.86 3.78 19.83
CA ARG A 389 -2.29 3.43 20.04
C ARG A 389 -3.18 3.87 18.89
N ARG A 390 -2.87 5.02 18.26
CA ARG A 390 -3.60 5.55 17.09
C ARG A 390 -3.48 4.63 15.89
N ASP A 391 -2.29 4.10 15.63
CA ASP A 391 -2.05 3.17 14.53
C ASP A 391 -2.74 1.83 14.79
N GLY A 392 -2.74 1.37 16.05
CA GLY A 392 -3.50 0.18 16.46
C GLY A 392 -5.01 0.34 16.27
N ILE A 393 -5.57 1.51 16.64
CA ILE A 393 -6.98 1.85 16.40
C ILE A 393 -7.29 1.87 14.91
N ALA A 394 -6.45 2.51 14.09
CA ALA A 394 -6.65 2.56 12.65
C ALA A 394 -6.66 1.16 12.01
N ALA A 395 -5.71 0.28 12.39
CA ALA A 395 -5.66 -1.10 11.93
C ALA A 395 -6.90 -1.90 12.34
N ALA A 396 -7.28 -1.84 13.61
CA ALA A 396 -8.43 -2.58 14.15
C ALA A 396 -9.75 -2.09 13.54
N THR A 397 -9.94 -0.78 13.43
CA THR A 397 -11.14 -0.19 12.80
C THR A 397 -11.24 -0.58 11.34
N THR A 398 -10.13 -0.55 10.59
CA THR A 398 -10.11 -0.98 9.18
C THR A 398 -10.48 -2.46 9.05
N PHE A 399 -9.92 -3.31 9.90
CA PHE A 399 -10.21 -4.74 9.93
C PHE A 399 -11.70 -5.00 10.20
N ILE A 400 -12.24 -4.42 11.26
CA ILE A 400 -13.65 -4.58 11.65
C ILE A 400 -14.58 -4.02 10.57
N ALA A 401 -14.31 -2.81 10.08
CA ALA A 401 -15.12 -2.19 9.03
C ALA A 401 -15.13 -3.03 7.75
N THR A 402 -13.97 -3.60 7.35
CA THR A 402 -13.89 -4.46 6.17
C THR A 402 -14.75 -5.73 6.32
N LEU A 403 -14.77 -6.34 7.52
CA LEU A 403 -15.62 -7.51 7.80
C LEU A 403 -17.11 -7.13 7.81
N LEU A 404 -17.47 -6.00 8.39
CA LEU A 404 -18.86 -5.55 8.51
C LEU A 404 -19.46 -5.13 7.16
N PHE A 405 -18.67 -4.51 6.30
CA PHE A 405 -19.13 -4.09 4.98
C PHE A 405 -19.09 -5.19 3.93
N ALA A 406 -18.59 -6.40 4.26
CA ALA A 406 -18.57 -7.49 3.30
C ALA A 406 -19.99 -7.80 2.74
N PRO A 407 -20.14 -7.98 1.40
CA PRO A 407 -19.09 -8.16 0.41
C PRO A 407 -18.43 -6.87 -0.10
N ASN A 408 -18.93 -5.69 0.24
CA ASN A 408 -18.45 -4.38 -0.23
C ASN A 408 -17.19 -3.92 0.54
N ILE A 409 -16.15 -4.74 0.54
CA ILE A 409 -14.92 -4.57 1.34
C ILE A 409 -14.17 -3.26 1.08
N GLN A 410 -14.38 -2.63 -0.09
CA GLN A 410 -13.79 -1.35 -0.46
C GLN A 410 -14.16 -0.22 0.52
N TYR A 411 -15.34 -0.27 1.13
CA TYR A 411 -15.73 0.72 2.14
C TYR A 411 -14.91 0.58 3.42
N GLY A 412 -14.48 -0.63 3.78
CA GLY A 412 -13.63 -0.86 4.93
C GLY A 412 -12.27 -0.16 4.82
N ILE A 413 -11.62 -0.26 3.65
CA ILE A 413 -10.34 0.43 3.43
C ILE A 413 -10.52 1.95 3.35
N LEU A 414 -11.63 2.45 2.77
CA LEU A 414 -11.94 3.88 2.74
C LEU A 414 -12.10 4.44 4.15
N VAL A 415 -12.86 3.77 5.02
CA VAL A 415 -12.99 4.14 6.43
C VAL A 415 -11.63 4.17 7.12
N GLY A 416 -10.79 3.16 6.89
CA GLY A 416 -9.43 3.11 7.44
C GLY A 416 -8.55 4.26 6.98
N MET A 417 -8.58 4.60 5.68
CA MET A 417 -7.82 5.72 5.12
C MET A 417 -8.27 7.06 5.70
N ILE A 418 -9.57 7.31 5.76
CA ILE A 418 -10.13 8.53 6.33
C ILE A 418 -9.73 8.64 7.81
N LEU A 419 -9.89 7.56 8.57
CA LEU A 419 -9.51 7.55 9.99
C LEU A 419 -8.01 7.81 10.17
N ALA A 420 -7.15 7.17 9.38
CA ALA A 420 -5.70 7.40 9.46
C ALA A 420 -5.33 8.85 9.15
N LEU A 421 -5.96 9.45 8.14
CA LEU A 421 -5.76 10.86 7.79
C LEU A 421 -6.21 11.78 8.94
N VAL A 422 -7.38 11.54 9.50
CA VAL A 422 -7.90 12.28 10.65
C VAL A 422 -6.96 12.17 11.86
N LEU A 423 -6.51 10.97 12.19
CA LEU A 423 -5.58 10.74 13.30
C LEU A 423 -4.21 11.40 13.06
N PHE A 424 -3.75 11.42 11.81
CA PHE A 424 -2.53 12.13 11.41
C PHE A 424 -2.69 13.65 11.57
N LEU A 425 -3.81 14.22 11.12
CA LEU A 425 -4.11 15.65 11.30
C LEU A 425 -4.15 16.02 12.80
N PHE A 426 -4.87 15.25 13.62
CA PHE A 426 -4.90 15.47 15.07
C PHE A 426 -3.51 15.38 15.73
N ARG A 427 -2.64 14.52 15.23
CA ARG A 427 -1.27 14.42 15.74
C ARG A 427 -0.44 15.66 15.40
N THR A 428 -0.62 16.21 14.21
CA THR A 428 0.14 17.39 13.74
C THR A 428 -0.40 18.69 14.30
N MET A 429 -1.71 18.74 14.63
CA MET A 429 -2.34 19.90 15.27
C MET A 429 -1.92 20.11 16.73
N LYS A 430 -1.56 19.03 17.45
CA LYS A 430 -1.11 19.09 18.85
C LYS A 430 0.27 18.43 19.00
N PRO A 431 1.34 19.11 18.55
CA PRO A 431 2.70 18.66 18.78
C PRO A 431 3.03 18.62 20.27
N ARG A 432 4.06 17.88 20.62
CA ARG A 432 4.48 17.80 22.02
C ARG A 432 5.14 19.11 22.45
N ILE A 433 4.67 19.67 23.57
CA ILE A 433 5.33 20.75 24.30
C ILE A 433 5.95 20.12 25.54
N VAL A 434 7.23 20.40 25.77
CA VAL A 434 8.02 19.85 26.86
C VAL A 434 8.49 21.00 27.73
N LEU A 435 8.13 20.97 29.02
CA LEU A 435 8.73 21.84 30.02
C LEU A 435 10.18 21.43 30.25
N LEU A 436 11.07 22.40 30.32
CA LEU A 436 12.49 22.19 30.51
C LEU A 436 12.90 22.65 31.92
N GLY A 437 13.73 21.84 32.55
CA GLY A 437 14.34 22.13 33.84
C GLY A 437 15.86 22.03 33.73
N LEU A 438 16.60 22.65 34.66
CA LEU A 438 18.04 22.67 34.67
C LEU A 438 18.59 21.41 35.34
N ASP A 439 19.49 20.69 34.66
CA ASP A 439 20.21 19.55 35.23
C ASP A 439 21.46 19.95 36.04
N GLU A 440 22.13 18.99 36.65
CA GLU A 440 23.35 19.19 37.43
C GLU A 440 24.53 19.75 36.60
N ASN A 441 24.51 19.56 35.30
CA ASN A 441 25.53 20.03 34.36
C ASN A 441 25.25 21.46 33.87
N GLY A 442 24.11 22.05 34.25
CA GLY A 442 23.66 23.35 33.79
C GLY A 442 23.03 23.34 32.39
N GLU A 443 22.50 22.21 31.94
CA GLU A 443 21.79 22.05 30.67
C GLU A 443 20.28 21.90 30.88
N LEU A 444 19.49 22.46 29.95
CA LEU A 444 18.03 22.34 29.97
C LEU A 444 17.56 21.01 29.41
N GLN A 445 16.94 20.20 30.25
CA GLN A 445 16.40 18.89 29.90
C GLN A 445 14.91 18.79 30.26
N ASN A 446 14.25 17.67 29.86
CA ASN A 446 12.84 17.45 30.17
C ASN A 446 12.60 17.40 31.68
N ALA A 447 11.95 18.43 32.22
CA ALA A 447 11.71 18.59 33.65
C ALA A 447 10.87 17.44 34.24
N GLU A 448 9.81 17.03 33.54
CA GLU A 448 8.92 15.97 34.01
C GLU A 448 9.62 14.58 34.03
N ARG A 449 10.37 14.27 32.97
CA ARG A 449 11.03 12.97 32.83
C ARG A 449 12.16 12.75 33.84
N TYR A 450 12.89 13.81 34.16
CA TYR A 450 14.07 13.75 35.03
C TYR A 450 13.84 14.39 36.38
N SER A 451 12.61 14.85 36.68
CA SER A 451 12.23 15.52 37.92
C SER A 451 13.13 16.72 38.24
N LEU A 452 13.41 17.54 37.21
CA LEU A 452 14.32 18.66 37.31
C LEU A 452 13.61 19.94 37.78
N PRO A 453 14.29 20.80 38.59
CA PRO A 453 13.75 22.08 38.98
C PRO A 453 13.72 23.07 37.81
N GLN A 454 12.88 24.08 37.92
CA GLN A 454 12.92 25.24 37.01
C GLN A 454 14.26 25.96 37.12
N PHE A 455 14.74 26.52 36.00
CA PHE A 455 15.96 27.33 35.97
C PHE A 455 15.89 28.54 36.93
N ASN A 456 14.75 29.20 36.93
CA ASN A 456 14.45 30.34 37.80
C ASN A 456 12.92 30.51 37.89
N PRO A 457 12.32 30.91 39.04
CA PRO A 457 10.87 31.13 39.15
C PRO A 457 10.31 32.14 38.14
N LYS A 458 11.09 33.12 37.70
CA LYS A 458 10.68 34.12 36.70
C LYS A 458 10.81 33.65 35.26
N VAL A 459 11.25 32.39 35.00
CA VAL A 459 11.54 31.87 33.66
C VAL A 459 10.79 30.58 33.41
N VAL A 460 9.98 30.54 32.37
CA VAL A 460 9.41 29.31 31.84
C VAL A 460 10.20 28.90 30.60
N ALA A 461 10.83 27.73 30.66
CA ALA A 461 11.56 27.17 29.53
C ALA A 461 10.78 26.03 28.91
N ILE A 462 10.55 26.09 27.60
CA ILE A 462 9.81 25.07 26.84
C ILE A 462 10.55 24.64 25.58
N ARG A 463 10.25 23.43 25.11
CA ARG A 463 10.60 22.95 23.78
C ARG A 463 9.33 22.57 23.04
N PHE A 464 9.18 23.06 21.82
CA PHE A 464 8.08 22.73 20.92
C PHE A 464 8.58 21.78 19.85
N ASP A 465 8.06 20.55 19.83
CA ASP A 465 8.50 19.46 18.93
C ASP A 465 7.63 19.40 17.67
N GLY A 466 7.64 20.44 16.84
CA GLY A 466 6.87 20.47 15.59
C GLY A 466 7.15 21.71 14.74
N GLN A 467 6.64 21.73 13.51
CA GLN A 467 6.59 22.93 12.69
C GLN A 467 5.52 23.87 13.25
N LEU A 468 5.75 25.19 13.16
CA LEU A 468 4.72 26.20 13.43
C LEU A 468 4.02 26.59 12.15
N TYR A 469 2.75 26.19 12.01
CA TYR A 469 1.96 26.40 10.80
C TYR A 469 0.46 26.52 11.15
N PHE A 470 -0.36 26.90 10.17
CA PHE A 470 -1.77 27.25 10.37
C PHE A 470 -2.57 26.28 11.26
N ALA A 471 -2.24 25.01 11.27
CA ALA A 471 -3.02 24.00 12.00
C ALA A 471 -2.67 23.91 13.50
N ASN A 472 -1.55 24.45 13.97
CA ASN A 472 -1.11 24.32 15.36
C ASN A 472 -0.68 25.64 16.04
N VAL A 473 -0.78 26.75 15.36
CA VAL A 473 -0.42 28.06 15.93
C VAL A 473 -1.22 28.39 17.19
N ASN A 474 -2.53 28.15 17.18
CA ASN A 474 -3.38 28.38 18.35
C ASN A 474 -2.96 27.49 19.53
N TYR A 475 -2.62 26.23 19.26
CA TYR A 475 -2.16 25.30 20.31
C TYR A 475 -0.85 25.77 20.96
N PHE A 476 0.08 26.31 20.16
CA PHE A 476 1.33 26.90 20.67
C PHE A 476 1.05 28.12 21.54
N GLU A 477 0.24 29.05 21.04
CA GLU A 477 -0.15 30.26 21.76
C GLU A 477 -0.87 29.93 23.09
N GLU A 478 -1.94 29.14 23.04
CA GLU A 478 -2.72 28.72 24.21
C GLU A 478 -1.83 28.06 25.27
N SER A 479 -0.85 27.24 24.83
CA SER A 479 0.06 26.56 25.75
C SER A 479 0.99 27.55 26.46
N ILE A 480 1.52 28.54 25.75
CA ILE A 480 2.33 29.59 26.37
C ILE A 480 1.47 30.39 27.34
N LEU A 481 0.29 30.84 26.91
CA LEU A 481 -0.62 31.61 27.74
C LEU A 481 -1.04 30.85 29.02
N TYR A 482 -1.30 29.56 28.90
CA TYR A 482 -1.59 28.70 30.03
C TYR A 482 -0.42 28.63 31.03
N LEU A 483 0.82 28.50 30.54
CA LEU A 483 1.98 28.41 31.41
C LEU A 483 2.24 29.71 32.18
N ILE A 484 2.07 30.85 31.53
CA ILE A 484 2.26 32.15 32.18
C ILE A 484 1.09 32.55 33.09
N SER A 485 -0.13 32.01 32.85
CA SER A 485 -1.30 32.32 33.69
C SER A 485 -1.23 31.69 35.09
N ASN A 486 -0.41 30.64 35.25
CA ASN A 486 -0.26 29.93 36.51
C ASN A 486 0.72 30.58 37.48
N ASP A 487 1.52 31.56 37.03
CA ASP A 487 2.51 32.25 37.85
C ASP A 487 2.68 33.69 37.36
N ALA A 488 2.28 34.63 38.20
CA ALA A 488 2.29 36.08 37.89
C ALA A 488 3.71 36.70 37.87
N ASP A 489 4.72 35.99 38.39
CA ASP A 489 6.09 36.48 38.48
C ASP A 489 6.93 36.21 37.24
N ILE A 490 6.39 35.46 36.25
CA ILE A 490 7.09 35.10 35.00
C ILE A 490 7.43 36.37 34.20
N ARG A 491 8.73 36.53 33.85
CA ARG A 491 9.27 37.61 33.03
C ARG A 491 9.82 37.13 31.68
N TYR A 492 10.20 35.87 31.58
CA TYR A 492 10.82 35.31 30.39
C TYR A 492 10.18 33.98 30.00
N VAL A 493 9.80 33.86 28.73
CA VAL A 493 9.43 32.60 28.11
C VAL A 493 10.57 32.20 27.18
N LEU A 494 11.30 31.17 27.55
CA LEU A 494 12.46 30.67 26.83
C LEU A 494 12.05 29.46 25.95
N VAL A 495 12.16 29.60 24.64
CA VAL A 495 11.74 28.60 23.66
C VAL A 495 12.95 27.95 23.01
N ASP A 496 13.15 26.67 23.28
CA ASP A 496 14.07 25.84 22.51
C ASP A 496 13.47 25.55 21.12
N ALA A 497 14.02 26.19 20.10
CA ALA A 497 13.54 26.10 18.74
C ALA A 497 14.13 24.91 17.95
N ARG A 498 14.92 24.01 18.58
CA ARG A 498 15.46 22.79 17.91
C ARG A 498 14.36 21.91 17.32
N GLY A 499 13.17 21.88 17.91
CA GLY A 499 12.00 21.16 17.43
C GLY A 499 11.26 21.85 16.29
N ILE A 500 11.42 23.16 16.12
CA ILE A 500 10.74 23.95 15.10
C ILE A 500 11.47 23.79 13.76
N ASN A 501 10.89 22.98 12.86
CA ASN A 501 11.51 22.63 11.58
C ASN A 501 11.05 23.53 10.42
N GLY A 502 10.03 24.34 10.61
CA GLY A 502 9.47 25.24 9.61
C GLY A 502 8.51 26.25 10.22
N LEU A 503 8.32 27.35 9.52
CA LEU A 503 7.44 28.44 9.90
C LEU A 503 6.70 28.91 8.66
N ASP A 504 5.36 28.90 8.68
CA ASP A 504 4.53 29.43 7.62
C ASP A 504 4.01 30.85 7.91
N ALA A 505 3.23 31.42 7.01
CA ALA A 505 2.68 32.77 7.17
C ALA A 505 1.82 32.91 8.43
N SER A 506 1.05 31.88 8.78
CA SER A 506 0.22 31.85 10.00
C SER A 506 1.07 31.82 11.26
N GLY A 507 2.16 31.05 11.23
CA GLY A 507 3.13 31.00 12.33
C GLY A 507 3.83 32.36 12.54
N VAL A 508 4.21 33.03 11.46
CA VAL A 508 4.79 34.40 11.54
C VAL A 508 3.79 35.38 12.14
N ALA A 509 2.53 35.38 11.67
CA ALA A 509 1.50 36.31 12.17
C ALA A 509 1.21 36.07 13.65
N MET A 510 1.04 34.80 14.06
CA MET A 510 0.80 34.45 15.46
C MET A 510 1.98 34.86 16.37
N LEU A 511 3.24 34.57 15.96
CA LEU A 511 4.40 34.95 16.77
C LEU A 511 4.52 36.47 16.95
N ARG A 512 4.23 37.24 15.90
CA ARG A 512 4.22 38.73 15.98
C ARG A 512 3.19 39.22 16.98
N GLU A 513 1.98 38.68 16.94
CA GLU A 513 0.90 39.01 17.86
C GLU A 513 1.24 38.59 19.30
N LEU A 514 1.75 37.36 19.46
CA LEU A 514 2.15 36.84 20.77
C LEU A 514 3.26 37.68 21.41
N VAL A 515 4.30 38.04 20.65
CA VAL A 515 5.38 38.94 21.14
C VAL A 515 4.82 40.28 21.58
N THR A 516 3.92 40.88 20.80
CA THR A 516 3.29 42.16 21.15
C THR A 516 2.48 42.04 22.44
N ARG A 517 1.70 41.00 22.59
CA ARG A 517 0.86 40.72 23.77
C ARG A 517 1.69 40.45 25.03
N LEU A 518 2.76 39.65 24.90
CA LEU A 518 3.65 39.33 26.02
C LEU A 518 4.44 40.57 26.48
N SER A 519 5.01 41.34 25.55
CA SER A 519 5.76 42.56 25.87
C SER A 519 4.89 43.63 26.53
N GLY A 520 3.60 43.74 26.14
CA GLY A 520 2.63 44.61 26.82
C GLY A 520 2.40 44.24 28.29
N ASN A 521 2.70 43.01 28.69
CA ASN A 521 2.63 42.52 30.07
C ASN A 521 4.02 42.38 30.73
N GLY A 522 5.07 42.95 30.15
CA GLY A 522 6.43 42.91 30.68
C GLY A 522 7.10 41.52 30.58
N ILE A 523 6.60 40.64 29.70
CA ILE A 523 7.14 39.31 29.47
C ILE A 523 7.90 39.28 28.14
N SER A 524 9.14 38.80 28.16
CA SER A 524 9.97 38.66 26.96
C SER A 524 9.93 37.22 26.42
N LEU A 525 9.65 37.10 25.12
CA LEU A 525 9.74 35.81 24.41
C LEU A 525 11.15 35.67 23.83
N VAL A 526 11.87 34.64 24.25
CA VAL A 526 13.28 34.41 23.92
C VAL A 526 13.42 33.09 23.18
N PHE A 527 14.14 33.08 22.06
CA PHE A 527 14.39 31.88 21.26
C PHE A 527 15.87 31.52 21.26
N TYR A 528 16.16 30.22 21.27
CA TYR A 528 17.52 29.73 21.06
C TYR A 528 17.52 28.47 20.18
N ASN A 529 18.68 28.13 19.58
CA ASN A 529 18.86 27.01 18.67
C ASN A 529 17.90 27.03 17.46
N ILE A 530 17.61 28.20 16.90
CA ILE A 530 16.76 28.33 15.72
C ILE A 530 17.47 27.71 14.52
N LYS A 531 16.76 26.84 13.76
CA LYS A 531 17.28 26.26 12.52
C LYS A 531 17.34 27.29 11.40
N LEU A 532 18.36 27.17 10.54
CA LEU A 532 18.58 28.11 9.44
C LEU A 532 17.34 28.38 8.58
N PRO A 533 16.54 27.38 8.13
CA PRO A 533 15.34 27.64 7.32
C PRO A 533 14.28 28.48 8.07
N VAL A 534 14.17 28.37 9.39
CA VAL A 534 13.24 29.17 10.21
C VAL A 534 13.79 30.56 10.37
N LEU A 535 15.09 30.71 10.63
CA LEU A 535 15.76 31.99 10.75
C LEU A 535 15.66 32.83 9.47
N GLU A 536 15.86 32.21 8.31
CA GLU A 536 15.69 32.84 6.99
C GLU A 536 14.26 33.38 6.78
N VAL A 537 13.24 32.64 7.22
CA VAL A 537 11.85 33.11 7.19
C VAL A 537 11.66 34.29 8.12
N MET A 538 12.19 34.23 9.38
CA MET A 538 12.09 35.31 10.35
C MET A 538 12.76 36.59 9.84
N GLN A 539 13.94 36.50 9.22
CA GLN A 539 14.66 37.62 8.61
C GLN A 539 13.87 38.23 7.44
N ARG A 540 13.44 37.40 6.50
CA ARG A 540 12.71 37.84 5.29
C ARG A 540 11.38 38.52 5.63
N THR A 541 10.70 38.10 6.71
CA THR A 541 9.42 38.64 7.14
C THR A 541 9.53 39.79 8.13
N GLY A 542 10.72 40.12 8.59
CA GLY A 542 10.95 41.12 9.62
C GLY A 542 10.60 40.69 11.05
N LEU A 543 10.17 39.42 11.25
CA LEU A 543 9.80 38.87 12.56
C LEU A 543 10.96 38.93 13.57
N GLN A 544 12.21 38.84 13.08
CA GLN A 544 13.41 38.96 13.90
C GLN A 544 13.45 40.33 14.64
N ASN A 545 13.03 41.42 13.97
CA ASN A 545 12.97 42.74 14.56
C ASN A 545 11.83 42.84 15.59
N ASP A 546 10.69 42.21 15.32
CA ASP A 546 9.54 42.19 16.23
C ASP A 546 9.89 41.48 17.55
N ILE A 547 10.59 40.34 17.49
CA ILE A 547 11.10 39.60 18.66
C ILE A 547 12.23 40.33 19.36
N GLN A 548 12.91 41.26 18.69
CA GLN A 548 14.18 41.93 19.00
C GLN A 548 15.37 40.94 18.91
N GLU A 549 16.41 41.34 18.20
CA GLU A 549 17.62 40.50 17.99
C GLU A 549 18.27 40.04 19.30
N LYS A 550 18.22 40.88 20.35
CA LYS A 550 18.73 40.55 21.69
C LYS A 550 18.01 39.36 22.38
N ASN A 551 16.88 38.90 21.84
CA ASN A 551 16.09 37.79 22.36
C ASN A 551 16.25 36.52 21.49
N ILE A 552 17.19 36.51 20.53
CA ILE A 552 17.48 35.38 19.65
C ILE A 552 18.93 34.94 19.86
N PHE A 553 19.10 33.72 20.36
CA PHE A 553 20.40 33.19 20.70
C PHE A 553 20.81 31.99 19.83
N PRO A 554 22.10 31.92 19.46
CA PRO A 554 22.60 30.79 18.68
C PRO A 554 22.65 29.48 19.50
N SER A 555 22.73 29.56 20.82
CA SER A 555 22.85 28.40 21.71
C SER A 555 22.14 28.59 23.04
N GLU A 556 21.80 27.48 23.69
CA GLU A 556 21.22 27.42 25.03
C GLU A 556 22.08 28.14 26.06
N ARG A 557 23.41 27.88 26.04
CA ARG A 557 24.36 28.49 26.97
C ARG A 557 24.36 30.02 26.90
N ASN A 558 24.27 30.57 25.69
CA ASN A 558 24.22 32.02 25.50
C ASN A 558 22.91 32.60 26.03
N ALA A 559 21.78 31.94 25.77
CA ALA A 559 20.48 32.36 26.26
C ALA A 559 20.39 32.33 27.79
N LEU A 560 20.85 31.25 28.43
CA LEU A 560 20.84 31.13 29.89
C LEU A 560 21.74 32.14 30.56
N LYS A 561 22.93 32.41 30.00
CA LYS A 561 23.85 33.41 30.51
C LYS A 561 23.23 34.82 30.48
N ASP A 562 22.69 35.20 29.34
CA ASP A 562 22.08 36.53 29.15
C ASP A 562 20.85 36.73 30.06
N ILE A 563 19.96 35.71 30.15
CA ILE A 563 18.79 35.80 31.04
C ILE A 563 19.22 35.91 32.49
N LYS A 564 20.28 35.21 32.95
CA LYS A 564 20.80 35.32 34.30
C LYS A 564 21.32 36.73 34.58
N GLU A 565 22.09 37.30 33.65
CA GLU A 565 22.60 38.67 33.76
C GLU A 565 21.46 39.72 33.83
N ARG A 566 20.41 39.57 33.04
CA ARG A 566 19.21 40.44 33.08
C ARG A 566 18.46 40.33 34.41
N LEU A 567 18.27 39.12 34.94
CA LEU A 567 17.61 38.89 36.22
C LEU A 567 18.40 39.48 37.40
N GLU A 568 19.73 39.38 37.35
CA GLU A 568 20.63 40.00 38.35
C GLU A 568 20.55 41.51 38.29
N ALA A 569 20.51 42.10 37.11
CA ALA A 569 20.36 43.55 36.93
C ALA A 569 19.00 44.08 37.42
N GLU A 570 17.91 43.31 37.27
CA GLU A 570 16.57 43.66 37.79
C GLU A 570 16.46 43.50 39.32
N SER A 571 17.38 42.80 39.97
CA SER A 571 17.42 42.60 41.43
C SER A 571 18.23 43.64 42.18
N ILE A 572 18.90 44.55 41.47
CA ILE A 572 19.66 45.68 42.04
C ILE A 572 18.68 46.85 42.18
N PRO A 573 18.36 47.32 43.39
CA PRO A 573 17.37 48.36 43.63
C PRO A 573 17.78 49.76 43.09
#